data_1fd6eba8f37d3d0572187c05aeebe1aa
#
_entry.id   1fd6eba8f37d3d0572187c05aeebe1aa
#
_cell.length_a   1.000
_cell.length_b   1.000
_cell.length_c   1.000
_cell.angle_alpha   90.00
_cell.angle_beta   90.00
_cell.angle_gamma   90.00
#
_symmetry.space_group_name_H-M   'P 1'
#
loop_
_entity.id
_entity.type
_entity.pdbx_description
1 polymer ?
#
loop_
_entity_poly.entity_id
_entity_poly.type
_entity_poly.pdbx_seq_one_letter_code
_entity_poly.pdbx_strand_id
1 'polypeptide(L)'
;IGGNSDSQGLQGTGRGIYDLNTFTTDEAIMPTRGGDWYDGGFWQGLFLHKWGINNDAIQATWEYLYKVVMLSNKSLEQIESYALTHADAELPAYRAEVRALRAMYYYYLTDLFGSIPLVLSSKVASKDIVLSERENIFNFIFKELQETAPLLPAQFSNRSGNYYGRLTRPVAYFLLAKLALNAEIYMDNNWVDDTHPDGKTIFFDVDGNTFNAWQTVEFYCDQITALGYRLESDYAANFAVYNEGSVENIFTIPMNKTLYTNQMQYLFRSRHYNHAKALGLSGENGSSATIEALQTFGYETNEQDPRFDYCYYAGTVYDLKGNVVKLDDGTALVYEPWKVKLDLSDEPYEKTAGARMKKYEIDDKAMKDGKLMENDIVLFRYADVLLMKSEAKVRDGRNGDEELNQVRTRVGAPERTATLDNLLAERQLELAWEGWRRQDLIRFGQFTRSYNSRPQLPNEESGYTIVFPIPEKIRQMNPEWEQHPGY
;
A
#
# COMPACT_ATOMS: atom_id res chain seq x y z
N ILE A 1 -4.20 -12.63 4.04
CA ILE A 1 -3.61 -11.28 3.82
C ILE A 1 -2.53 -11.37 2.74
N GLY A 2 -1.54 -12.24 2.89
CA GLY A 2 -0.57 -12.57 1.86
C GLY A 2 -1.05 -13.68 0.92
N GLY A 3 -0.29 -13.93 -0.15
CA GLY A 3 -0.62 -14.94 -1.15
C GLY A 3 0.60 -15.48 -1.89
N ASN A 4 0.39 -16.39 -2.83
CA ASN A 4 1.44 -17.04 -3.62
C ASN A 4 1.17 -17.06 -5.13
N SER A 5 0.16 -16.36 -5.58
CA SER A 5 -0.22 -16.19 -6.98
C SER A 5 -0.69 -14.77 -7.24
N ASP A 6 -0.68 -14.34 -8.48
CA ASP A 6 -1.06 -13.00 -8.90
C ASP A 6 -2.45 -12.61 -8.38
N SER A 7 -2.58 -11.36 -7.97
CA SER A 7 -3.79 -10.74 -7.41
C SER A 7 -4.35 -11.40 -6.13
N GLN A 8 -3.65 -12.33 -5.52
CA GLN A 8 -4.14 -13.07 -4.34
C GLN A 8 -3.40 -12.67 -3.06
N GLY A 9 -3.40 -11.38 -2.73
CA GLY A 9 -2.79 -10.83 -1.51
C GLY A 9 -2.96 -9.31 -1.44
N LEU A 10 -2.89 -8.74 -0.24
CA LEU A 10 -2.84 -7.29 -0.08
C LEU A 10 -1.49 -6.73 -0.57
N GLN A 11 -0.43 -7.49 -0.33
CA GLN A 11 0.92 -7.25 -0.86
C GLN A 11 1.63 -8.58 -1.13
N GLY A 12 2.82 -8.51 -1.72
CA GLY A 12 3.73 -9.63 -1.96
C GLY A 12 3.58 -10.27 -3.34
N THR A 13 2.39 -10.26 -3.93
CA THR A 13 2.10 -10.85 -5.25
C THR A 13 2.02 -9.79 -6.35
N GLY A 14 2.23 -10.19 -7.60
CA GLY A 14 2.11 -9.31 -8.76
C GLY A 14 0.65 -9.08 -9.19
N ARG A 15 0.44 -8.08 -10.07
CA ARG A 15 -0.82 -7.78 -10.77
C ARG A 15 -2.04 -7.64 -9.85
N GLY A 16 -1.83 -7.13 -8.62
CA GLY A 16 -2.85 -6.95 -7.61
C GLY A 16 -2.76 -5.58 -6.95
N ILE A 17 -3.26 -5.48 -5.71
CA ILE A 17 -3.42 -4.23 -4.96
C ILE A 17 -2.12 -3.41 -4.91
N TYR A 18 -0.98 -4.06 -4.63
CA TYR A 18 0.30 -3.37 -4.56
C TYR A 18 0.68 -2.72 -5.90
N ASP A 19 0.55 -3.44 -7.02
CA ASP A 19 0.90 -2.92 -8.33
C ASP A 19 -0.04 -1.81 -8.78
N LEU A 20 -1.33 -1.93 -8.48
CA LEU A 20 -2.32 -0.88 -8.71
C LEU A 20 -2.02 0.39 -7.91
N ASN A 21 -1.44 0.28 -6.72
CA ASN A 21 -1.08 1.41 -5.86
C ASN A 21 0.32 1.98 -6.13
N THR A 22 1.19 1.24 -6.81
CA THR A 22 2.59 1.62 -7.04
C THR A 22 2.84 2.07 -8.47
N PHE A 23 2.46 1.27 -9.47
CA PHE A 23 2.78 1.54 -10.88
C PHE A 23 1.81 2.48 -11.60
N THR A 24 0.82 3.02 -10.90
CA THR A 24 -0.04 4.11 -11.36
C THR A 24 0.44 5.49 -10.88
N THR A 25 1.63 5.57 -10.28
CA THR A 25 2.11 6.74 -9.53
C THR A 25 3.44 7.26 -10.06
N ASP A 26 3.87 8.38 -9.49
CA ASP A 26 5.19 8.98 -9.70
C ASP A 26 6.32 8.28 -8.89
N GLU A 27 6.03 7.12 -8.26
CA GLU A 27 7.03 6.39 -7.47
C GLU A 27 7.81 5.38 -8.30
N ALA A 28 7.13 4.56 -9.08
CA ALA A 28 7.73 3.44 -9.77
C ALA A 28 7.18 3.23 -11.18
N ILE A 29 8.03 2.69 -12.04
CA ILE A 29 7.73 2.38 -13.44
C ILE A 29 8.17 0.95 -13.76
N MET A 30 7.44 0.29 -14.65
CA MET A 30 7.80 -0.99 -15.26
C MET A 30 8.12 -0.77 -16.74
N PRO A 31 9.38 -0.49 -17.10
CA PRO A 31 9.75 -0.26 -18.49
C PRO A 31 9.62 -1.52 -19.34
N THR A 32 9.20 -1.38 -20.59
CA THR A 32 9.46 -2.41 -21.60
C THR A 32 10.95 -2.43 -21.91
N ARG A 33 11.57 -3.62 -21.81
CA ARG A 33 13.01 -3.83 -21.99
C ARG A 33 13.23 -4.88 -23.09
N GLY A 34 13.43 -4.42 -24.32
CA GLY A 34 13.46 -5.31 -25.46
C GLY A 34 12.11 -6.02 -25.62
N GLY A 35 12.14 -7.34 -25.52
CA GLY A 35 10.91 -8.17 -25.53
C GLY A 35 10.25 -8.36 -24.15
N ASP A 36 10.93 -7.97 -23.07
CA ASP A 36 10.49 -8.22 -21.69
C ASP A 36 9.57 -7.08 -21.19
N TRP A 37 8.61 -7.43 -20.32
CA TRP A 37 7.73 -6.50 -19.60
C TRP A 37 6.78 -5.66 -20.49
N TYR A 38 6.61 -6.03 -21.74
CA TYR A 38 5.54 -5.46 -22.57
C TYR A 38 4.16 -5.96 -22.11
N ASP A 39 4.02 -7.28 -21.91
CA ASP A 39 2.81 -7.94 -21.39
C ASP A 39 1.50 -7.43 -22.03
N GLY A 40 1.49 -7.24 -23.35
CA GLY A 40 0.35 -6.68 -24.07
C GLY A 40 0.05 -5.20 -23.75
N GLY A 41 1.02 -4.46 -23.20
CA GLY A 41 0.86 -3.07 -22.80
C GLY A 41 0.29 -2.89 -21.38
N PHE A 42 0.21 -3.96 -20.58
CA PHE A 42 -0.38 -3.91 -19.23
C PHE A 42 0.30 -2.88 -18.33
N TRP A 43 1.62 -2.95 -18.18
CA TRP A 43 2.37 -2.04 -17.31
C TRP A 43 2.36 -0.59 -17.78
N GLN A 44 2.47 -0.42 -19.11
CA GLN A 44 2.34 0.91 -19.73
C GLN A 44 0.94 1.48 -19.51
N GLY A 45 -0.10 0.64 -19.63
CA GLY A 45 -1.49 1.01 -19.36
C GLY A 45 -1.71 1.48 -17.92
N LEU A 46 -1.11 0.80 -16.93
CA LEU A 46 -1.15 1.24 -15.53
C LEU A 46 -0.48 2.59 -15.35
N PHE A 47 0.75 2.73 -15.82
CA PHE A 47 1.54 3.96 -15.65
C PHE A 47 0.89 5.17 -16.34
N LEU A 48 0.28 4.98 -17.51
CA LEU A 48 -0.38 6.03 -18.29
C LEU A 48 -1.86 6.24 -17.92
N HIS A 49 -2.39 5.55 -16.90
CA HIS A 49 -3.79 5.53 -16.51
C HIS A 49 -4.76 5.11 -17.67
N LYS A 50 -4.29 4.24 -18.55
CA LYS A 50 -5.04 3.73 -19.72
C LYS A 50 -5.61 2.33 -19.47
N TRP A 51 -6.00 2.05 -18.25
CA TRP A 51 -6.75 0.83 -17.94
C TRP A 51 -8.21 0.95 -18.40
N GLY A 52 -8.80 -0.17 -18.77
CA GLY A 52 -10.20 -0.24 -19.15
C GLY A 52 -10.99 -1.23 -18.30
N ILE A 53 -12.31 -1.26 -18.55
CA ILE A 53 -13.29 -2.12 -17.87
C ILE A 53 -13.00 -3.63 -17.99
N ASN A 54 -12.21 -4.04 -18.99
CA ASN A 54 -11.83 -5.43 -19.24
C ASN A 54 -10.42 -5.78 -18.75
N ASN A 55 -9.83 -5.01 -17.83
CA ASN A 55 -8.52 -5.28 -17.30
C ASN A 55 -8.56 -6.47 -16.32
N ASP A 56 -7.87 -7.56 -16.66
CA ASP A 56 -7.88 -8.82 -15.89
C ASP A 56 -7.34 -8.65 -14.45
N ALA A 57 -6.34 -7.79 -14.24
CA ALA A 57 -5.77 -7.57 -12.89
C ALA A 57 -6.75 -6.79 -11.99
N ILE A 58 -7.47 -5.82 -12.54
CA ILE A 58 -8.52 -5.08 -11.84
C ILE A 58 -9.66 -6.05 -11.47
N GLN A 59 -10.09 -6.90 -12.41
CA GLN A 59 -11.11 -7.91 -12.14
C GLN A 59 -10.65 -8.91 -11.05
N ALA A 60 -9.45 -9.47 -11.19
CA ALA A 60 -8.92 -10.44 -10.24
C ALA A 60 -8.73 -9.84 -8.83
N THR A 61 -8.36 -8.55 -8.76
CA THR A 61 -8.28 -7.81 -7.48
C THR A 61 -9.65 -7.66 -6.83
N TRP A 62 -10.67 -7.27 -7.60
CA TRP A 62 -12.06 -7.20 -7.13
C TRP A 62 -12.52 -8.56 -6.58
N GLU A 63 -12.37 -9.61 -7.38
CA GLU A 63 -12.77 -10.97 -7.01
C GLU A 63 -12.05 -11.46 -5.75
N TYR A 64 -10.74 -11.17 -5.61
CA TYR A 64 -9.97 -11.53 -4.41
C TYR A 64 -10.49 -10.82 -3.15
N LEU A 65 -10.72 -9.52 -3.23
CA LEU A 65 -11.19 -8.75 -2.08
C LEU A 65 -12.58 -9.22 -1.64
N TYR A 66 -13.51 -9.42 -2.57
CA TYR A 66 -14.84 -9.95 -2.25
C TYR A 66 -14.82 -11.40 -1.79
N LYS A 67 -13.90 -12.22 -2.27
CA LYS A 67 -13.70 -13.58 -1.75
C LYS A 67 -13.44 -13.56 -0.23
N VAL A 68 -12.58 -12.64 0.24
CA VAL A 68 -12.28 -12.54 1.68
C VAL A 68 -13.46 -11.95 2.46
N VAL A 69 -14.17 -10.96 1.91
CA VAL A 69 -15.42 -10.45 2.49
C VAL A 69 -16.44 -11.58 2.68
N MET A 70 -16.67 -12.40 1.66
CA MET A 70 -17.61 -13.52 1.72
C MET A 70 -17.18 -14.61 2.71
N LEU A 71 -15.88 -14.91 2.79
CA LEU A 71 -15.33 -15.82 3.81
C LEU A 71 -15.52 -15.24 5.21
N SER A 72 -15.35 -13.94 5.41
CA SER A 72 -15.60 -13.27 6.70
C SER A 72 -17.07 -13.36 7.10
N ASN A 73 -17.99 -13.10 6.16
CA ASN A 73 -19.43 -13.25 6.40
C ASN A 73 -19.79 -14.67 6.84
N LYS A 74 -19.27 -15.67 6.10
CA LYS A 74 -19.48 -17.09 6.43
C LYS A 74 -18.93 -17.45 7.82
N SER A 75 -17.74 -16.95 8.16
CA SER A 75 -17.13 -17.18 9.48
C SER A 75 -17.95 -16.54 10.59
N LEU A 76 -18.47 -15.32 10.39
CA LEU A 76 -19.37 -14.68 11.36
C LEU A 76 -20.65 -15.49 11.57
N GLU A 77 -21.30 -15.97 10.49
CA GLU A 77 -22.50 -16.83 10.59
C GLU A 77 -22.20 -18.15 11.34
N GLN A 78 -21.00 -18.71 11.16
CA GLN A 78 -20.59 -19.91 11.91
C GLN A 78 -20.36 -19.61 13.39
N ILE A 79 -19.71 -18.48 13.73
CA ILE A 79 -19.49 -18.02 15.10
C ILE A 79 -20.84 -17.81 15.78
N GLU A 80 -21.81 -17.16 15.14
CA GLU A 80 -23.16 -16.96 15.68
C GLU A 80 -23.87 -18.28 15.93
N SER A 81 -23.80 -19.22 14.98
CA SER A 81 -24.41 -20.56 15.14
C SER A 81 -23.77 -21.34 16.28
N TYR A 82 -22.44 -21.28 16.43
CA TYR A 82 -21.71 -21.93 17.51
C TYR A 82 -22.10 -21.36 18.89
N ALA A 83 -22.21 -20.04 18.98
CA ALA A 83 -22.55 -19.32 20.20
C ALA A 83 -23.95 -19.68 20.77
N LEU A 84 -24.86 -20.20 19.93
CA LEU A 84 -26.20 -20.64 20.39
C LEU A 84 -26.14 -21.85 21.33
N THR A 85 -25.11 -22.66 21.25
CA THR A 85 -24.97 -23.93 21.95
C THR A 85 -23.74 -24.05 22.84
N HIS A 86 -22.80 -23.11 22.73
CA HIS A 86 -21.52 -23.12 23.46
C HIS A 86 -21.25 -21.77 24.13
N ALA A 87 -20.98 -21.81 25.42
CA ALA A 87 -20.48 -20.65 26.16
C ALA A 87 -18.95 -20.68 26.10
N ASP A 88 -18.34 -19.79 25.30
CA ASP A 88 -16.91 -19.67 25.14
C ASP A 88 -16.51 -18.18 25.29
N ALA A 89 -15.64 -17.89 26.25
CA ALA A 89 -15.20 -16.54 26.60
C ALA A 89 -14.40 -15.85 25.48
N GLU A 90 -13.81 -16.61 24.55
CA GLU A 90 -13.04 -16.08 23.45
C GLU A 90 -13.88 -15.64 22.23
N LEU A 91 -15.15 -16.08 22.14
CA LEU A 91 -16.01 -15.80 21.00
C LEU A 91 -16.18 -14.30 20.70
N PRO A 92 -16.34 -13.40 21.71
CA PRO A 92 -16.43 -11.96 21.42
C PRO A 92 -15.17 -11.42 20.73
N ALA A 93 -13.97 -11.87 21.14
CA ALA A 93 -12.71 -11.45 20.53
C ALA A 93 -12.57 -12.00 19.10
N TYR A 94 -12.88 -13.26 18.85
CA TYR A 94 -12.86 -13.84 17.50
C TYR A 94 -13.87 -13.17 16.57
N ARG A 95 -15.09 -12.91 17.06
CA ARG A 95 -16.09 -12.15 16.31
C ARG A 95 -15.59 -10.76 15.95
N ALA A 96 -15.01 -10.04 16.90
CA ALA A 96 -14.44 -8.70 16.67
C ALA A 96 -13.32 -8.74 15.63
N GLU A 97 -12.43 -9.72 15.69
CA GLU A 97 -11.33 -9.87 14.74
C GLU A 97 -11.84 -10.12 13.32
N VAL A 98 -12.83 -11.00 13.12
CA VAL A 98 -13.40 -11.26 11.79
C VAL A 98 -14.18 -10.06 11.25
N ARG A 99 -14.91 -9.31 12.11
CA ARG A 99 -15.57 -8.05 11.74
C ARG A 99 -14.56 -7.00 11.29
N ALA A 100 -13.50 -6.80 12.07
CA ALA A 100 -12.43 -5.85 11.74
C ALA A 100 -11.66 -6.26 10.47
N LEU A 101 -11.42 -7.56 10.25
CA LEU A 101 -10.83 -8.08 9.01
C LEU A 101 -11.72 -7.77 7.80
N ARG A 102 -13.05 -8.02 7.90
CA ARG A 102 -14.01 -7.67 6.85
C ARG A 102 -14.00 -6.17 6.56
N ALA A 103 -13.98 -5.34 7.60
CA ALA A 103 -13.90 -3.88 7.47
C ALA A 103 -12.60 -3.45 6.75
N MET A 104 -11.44 -4.07 7.06
CA MET A 104 -10.18 -3.81 6.36
C MET A 104 -10.28 -4.14 4.85
N TYR A 105 -10.93 -5.24 4.48
CA TYR A 105 -11.10 -5.58 3.06
C TYR A 105 -12.09 -4.64 2.35
N TYR A 106 -13.12 -4.15 3.03
CA TYR A 106 -13.97 -3.08 2.52
C TYR A 106 -13.21 -1.75 2.38
N TYR A 107 -12.26 -1.44 3.27
CA TYR A 107 -11.38 -0.28 3.13
C TYR A 107 -10.61 -0.34 1.80
N TYR A 108 -9.96 -1.47 1.48
CA TYR A 108 -9.25 -1.63 0.19
C TYR A 108 -10.21 -1.59 -1.01
N LEU A 109 -11.40 -2.18 -0.90
CA LEU A 109 -12.41 -2.10 -1.96
C LEU A 109 -12.84 -0.64 -2.20
N THR A 110 -13.13 0.12 -1.15
CA THR A 110 -13.56 1.52 -1.25
C THR A 110 -12.45 2.43 -1.77
N ASP A 111 -11.20 2.19 -1.36
CA ASP A 111 -10.04 2.94 -1.87
C ASP A 111 -9.82 2.73 -3.37
N LEU A 112 -9.91 1.47 -3.82
CA LEU A 112 -9.66 1.13 -5.22
C LEU A 112 -10.85 1.40 -6.14
N PHE A 113 -12.08 1.17 -5.67
CA PHE A 113 -13.27 1.11 -6.53
C PHE A 113 -14.38 2.12 -6.18
N GLY A 114 -14.22 2.91 -5.12
CA GLY A 114 -15.23 3.92 -4.74
C GLY A 114 -16.57 3.32 -4.29
N SER A 115 -17.63 3.52 -5.07
CA SER A 115 -18.95 2.94 -4.82
C SER A 115 -18.97 1.46 -5.18
N ILE A 116 -19.32 0.61 -4.21
CA ILE A 116 -19.23 -0.86 -4.30
C ILE A 116 -20.42 -1.51 -3.57
N PRO A 117 -20.73 -2.79 -3.81
CA PRO A 117 -21.73 -3.51 -3.03
C PRO A 117 -21.33 -3.69 -1.56
N LEU A 118 -22.24 -3.39 -0.64
CA LEU A 118 -22.10 -3.70 0.78
C LEU A 118 -22.84 -5.00 1.10
N VAL A 119 -22.11 -6.12 1.14
CA VAL A 119 -22.66 -7.48 1.33
C VAL A 119 -22.26 -7.99 2.71
N LEU A 120 -23.23 -8.17 3.60
CA LEU A 120 -23.02 -8.54 5.02
C LEU A 120 -23.47 -9.97 5.36
N SER A 121 -23.92 -10.75 4.37
CA SER A 121 -24.28 -12.15 4.53
C SER A 121 -23.74 -13.00 3.40
N SER A 122 -23.34 -14.23 3.72
CA SER A 122 -22.92 -15.22 2.72
C SER A 122 -24.10 -15.83 1.94
N LYS A 123 -25.32 -15.49 2.30
CA LYS A 123 -26.56 -16.08 1.76
C LYS A 123 -27.37 -15.11 0.91
N VAL A 124 -26.89 -13.90 0.67
CA VAL A 124 -27.60 -12.93 -0.15
C VAL A 124 -27.71 -13.42 -1.59
N ALA A 125 -28.88 -13.31 -2.20
CA ALA A 125 -29.04 -13.66 -3.61
C ALA A 125 -28.44 -12.58 -4.51
N SER A 126 -27.79 -12.96 -5.62
CA SER A 126 -27.11 -12.02 -6.52
C SER A 126 -28.01 -10.87 -6.98
N LYS A 127 -29.29 -11.14 -7.26
CA LYS A 127 -30.27 -10.13 -7.68
C LYS A 127 -30.61 -9.07 -6.61
N ASP A 128 -30.27 -9.34 -5.35
CA ASP A 128 -30.54 -8.44 -4.22
C ASP A 128 -29.30 -7.64 -3.84
N ILE A 129 -28.18 -7.82 -4.56
CA ILE A 129 -26.95 -7.08 -4.35
C ILE A 129 -27.01 -5.80 -5.17
N VAL A 130 -26.89 -4.65 -4.46
CA VAL A 130 -26.91 -3.32 -5.06
C VAL A 130 -25.63 -2.55 -4.76
N LEU A 131 -25.27 -1.61 -5.62
CA LEU A 131 -24.20 -0.66 -5.34
C LEU A 131 -24.60 0.21 -4.14
N SER A 132 -23.64 0.47 -3.28
CA SER A 132 -23.75 1.43 -2.18
C SER A 132 -22.86 2.63 -2.48
N GLU A 133 -23.32 3.81 -2.13
CA GLU A 133 -22.53 5.02 -2.21
C GLU A 133 -21.28 4.91 -1.35
N ARG A 134 -20.22 5.56 -1.77
CA ARG A 134 -18.90 5.52 -1.12
C ARG A 134 -18.95 5.94 0.34
N GLU A 135 -19.69 7.00 0.65
CA GLU A 135 -19.93 7.49 2.01
C GLU A 135 -20.59 6.44 2.92
N ASN A 136 -21.60 5.71 2.42
CA ASN A 136 -22.28 4.67 3.20
C ASN A 136 -21.34 3.54 3.58
N ILE A 137 -20.43 3.16 2.66
CA ILE A 137 -19.43 2.13 2.90
C ILE A 137 -18.38 2.63 3.88
N PHE A 138 -17.91 3.87 3.73
CA PHE A 138 -17.01 4.51 4.67
C PHE A 138 -17.58 4.50 6.10
N ASN A 139 -18.82 4.95 6.26
CA ASN A 139 -19.50 4.98 7.56
C ASN A 139 -19.64 3.57 8.16
N PHE A 140 -19.95 2.57 7.33
CA PHE A 140 -19.96 1.17 7.77
C PHE A 140 -18.59 0.72 8.28
N ILE A 141 -17.52 0.93 7.51
CA ILE A 141 -16.16 0.52 7.87
C ILE A 141 -15.74 1.19 9.18
N PHE A 142 -15.94 2.50 9.28
CA PHE A 142 -15.55 3.28 10.45
C PHE A 142 -16.26 2.78 11.71
N LYS A 143 -17.57 2.59 11.63
CA LYS A 143 -18.38 2.05 12.73
C LYS A 143 -17.93 0.62 13.14
N GLU A 144 -17.73 -0.28 12.17
CA GLU A 144 -17.27 -1.65 12.44
C GLU A 144 -15.94 -1.66 13.22
N LEU A 145 -14.99 -0.82 12.79
CA LEU A 145 -13.69 -0.71 13.46
C LEU A 145 -13.79 -0.06 14.84
N GLN A 146 -14.63 0.98 15.02
CA GLN A 146 -14.86 1.60 16.34
C GLN A 146 -15.45 0.60 17.34
N GLU A 147 -16.45 -0.17 16.93
CA GLU A 147 -17.10 -1.14 17.79
C GLU A 147 -16.20 -2.33 18.14
N THR A 148 -15.34 -2.74 17.22
CA THR A 148 -14.49 -3.92 17.40
C THR A 148 -13.18 -3.62 18.09
N ALA A 149 -12.58 -2.46 17.90
CA ALA A 149 -11.25 -2.11 18.45
C ALA A 149 -11.14 -2.33 19.96
N PRO A 150 -12.11 -1.95 20.82
CA PRO A 150 -12.02 -2.22 22.27
C PRO A 150 -12.01 -3.71 22.64
N LEU A 151 -12.58 -4.54 21.77
CA LEU A 151 -12.70 -6.01 21.98
C LEU A 151 -11.46 -6.77 21.46
N LEU A 152 -10.62 -6.11 20.66
CA LEU A 152 -9.41 -6.71 20.11
C LEU A 152 -8.26 -6.69 21.13
N PRO A 153 -7.34 -7.68 21.05
CA PRO A 153 -6.13 -7.70 21.86
C PRO A 153 -5.26 -6.45 21.61
N ALA A 154 -4.67 -5.90 22.67
CA ALA A 154 -3.80 -4.72 22.58
C ALA A 154 -2.34 -5.07 22.21
N GLN A 155 -2.04 -6.34 21.96
CA GLN A 155 -0.70 -6.86 21.69
C GLN A 155 -0.21 -6.48 20.29
N PHE A 156 1.11 -6.49 20.14
CA PHE A 156 1.79 -6.31 18.85
C PHE A 156 1.47 -7.49 17.91
N SER A 157 1.00 -7.17 16.71
CA SER A 157 0.66 -8.16 15.67
C SER A 157 1.88 -8.70 14.92
N ASN A 158 2.97 -7.94 14.87
CA ASN A 158 4.19 -8.32 14.15
C ASN A 158 5.13 -9.23 14.94
N ARG A 159 4.85 -9.50 16.22
CA ARG A 159 5.73 -10.32 17.08
C ARG A 159 5.32 -11.77 17.10
N SER A 160 6.32 -12.66 17.06
CA SER A 160 6.11 -14.10 17.22
C SER A 160 5.26 -14.42 18.45
N GLY A 161 4.30 -15.34 18.33
CA GLY A 161 3.39 -15.75 19.38
C GLY A 161 1.93 -15.82 18.93
N ASN A 162 1.01 -15.84 19.89
CA ASN A 162 -0.42 -16.08 19.67
C ASN A 162 -1.12 -15.02 18.80
N TYR A 163 -0.55 -13.83 18.68
CA TYR A 163 -1.15 -12.71 17.93
C TYR A 163 -0.40 -12.40 16.63
N TYR A 164 0.60 -13.18 16.28
CA TYR A 164 1.42 -12.97 15.08
C TYR A 164 0.58 -13.03 13.80
N GLY A 165 0.59 -11.94 13.04
CA GLY A 165 -0.17 -11.79 11.81
C GLY A 165 -1.69 -11.65 11.99
N ARG A 166 -2.18 -11.54 13.23
CA ARG A 166 -3.60 -11.35 13.54
C ARG A 166 -3.95 -9.86 13.60
N LEU A 167 -5.23 -9.55 13.36
CA LEU A 167 -5.74 -8.20 13.48
C LEU A 167 -5.95 -7.85 14.96
N THR A 168 -5.09 -6.96 15.49
CA THR A 168 -5.11 -6.52 16.88
C THR A 168 -5.59 -5.06 16.98
N ARG A 169 -5.79 -4.58 18.21
CA ARG A 169 -6.30 -3.21 18.45
C ARG A 169 -5.48 -2.12 17.77
N PRO A 170 -4.13 -2.10 17.83
CA PRO A 170 -3.33 -1.09 17.13
C PRO A 170 -3.55 -1.12 15.61
N VAL A 171 -3.80 -2.29 15.01
CA VAL A 171 -4.14 -2.39 13.58
C VAL A 171 -5.47 -1.72 13.28
N ALA A 172 -6.49 -1.93 14.13
CA ALA A 172 -7.79 -1.26 13.99
C ALA A 172 -7.67 0.26 14.18
N TYR A 173 -6.88 0.73 15.14
CA TYR A 173 -6.63 2.16 15.33
C TYR A 173 -5.90 2.79 14.14
N PHE A 174 -4.94 2.08 13.55
CA PHE A 174 -4.27 2.55 12.33
C PHE A 174 -5.25 2.72 11.16
N LEU A 175 -6.15 1.77 10.96
CA LEU A 175 -7.19 1.85 9.92
C LEU A 175 -8.17 3.00 10.19
N LEU A 176 -8.56 3.23 11.44
CA LEU A 176 -9.42 4.37 11.82
C LEU A 176 -8.73 5.71 11.57
N ALA A 177 -7.44 5.83 11.89
CA ALA A 177 -6.65 7.02 11.55
C ALA A 177 -6.57 7.22 10.02
N LYS A 178 -6.31 6.15 9.25
CA LYS A 178 -6.27 6.20 7.76
C LYS A 178 -7.62 6.60 7.16
N LEU A 179 -8.71 6.06 7.67
CA LEU A 179 -10.07 6.42 7.23
C LEU A 179 -10.35 7.91 7.48
N ALA A 180 -10.09 8.38 8.70
CA ALA A 180 -10.30 9.80 9.05
C ALA A 180 -9.40 10.72 8.21
N LEU A 181 -8.14 10.35 7.96
CA LEU A 181 -7.21 11.11 7.12
C LEU A 181 -7.71 11.27 5.67
N ASN A 182 -8.40 10.25 5.15
CA ASN A 182 -8.94 10.23 3.79
C ASN A 182 -10.45 10.50 3.74
N ALA A 183 -11.04 11.05 4.82
CA ALA A 183 -12.49 11.26 4.90
C ALA A 183 -13.02 12.18 3.77
N GLU A 184 -12.29 13.24 3.40
CA GLU A 184 -12.63 14.11 2.28
C GLU A 184 -12.81 13.33 0.96
N ILE A 185 -12.00 12.28 0.76
CA ILE A 185 -12.03 11.44 -0.45
C ILE A 185 -13.11 10.36 -0.36
N TYR A 186 -13.25 9.71 0.79
CA TYR A 186 -14.14 8.54 0.92
C TYR A 186 -15.60 8.90 1.20
N MET A 187 -15.86 10.11 1.71
CA MET A 187 -17.23 10.63 1.87
C MET A 187 -17.72 11.42 0.64
N ASP A 188 -16.90 11.48 -0.41
CA ASP A 188 -17.28 12.08 -1.67
C ASP A 188 -17.93 11.02 -2.57
N ASN A 189 -19.25 11.17 -2.77
CA ASN A 189 -20.04 10.28 -3.64
C ASN A 189 -19.96 10.67 -5.12
N ASN A 190 -19.47 11.88 -5.44
CA ASN A 190 -19.34 12.39 -6.80
C ASN A 190 -17.97 13.03 -7.06
N TRP A 191 -16.94 12.26 -6.96
CA TRP A 191 -15.53 12.71 -7.07
C TRP A 191 -15.13 13.33 -8.43
N VAL A 192 -16.06 13.43 -9.38
CA VAL A 192 -15.83 14.03 -10.72
C VAL A 192 -16.43 15.43 -10.85
N ASP A 193 -17.03 15.99 -9.83
CA ASP A 193 -17.49 17.38 -9.80
C ASP A 193 -16.54 18.29 -9.02
N ASP A 194 -16.85 19.58 -8.96
CA ASP A 194 -16.02 20.59 -8.27
C ASP A 194 -16.37 20.75 -6.78
N THR A 195 -17.23 19.87 -6.22
CA THR A 195 -17.70 19.99 -4.83
C THR A 195 -17.19 18.83 -4.00
N HIS A 196 -16.22 19.09 -3.13
CA HIS A 196 -15.61 18.09 -2.30
C HIS A 196 -15.88 18.33 -0.81
N PRO A 197 -16.05 17.27 0.01
CA PRO A 197 -16.16 17.39 1.45
C PRO A 197 -14.93 18.08 2.08
N ASP A 198 -15.12 18.82 3.18
CA ASP A 198 -14.05 19.43 3.96
C ASP A 198 -13.90 18.71 5.29
N GLY A 199 -12.71 18.18 5.57
CA GLY A 199 -12.41 17.42 6.78
C GLY A 199 -12.63 18.21 8.08
N LYS A 200 -12.62 19.54 8.05
CA LYS A 200 -12.98 20.38 9.21
C LYS A 200 -14.47 20.33 9.54
N THR A 201 -15.30 19.95 8.59
CA THR A 201 -16.77 19.88 8.74
C THR A 201 -17.30 18.45 8.79
N ILE A 202 -16.43 17.46 8.62
CA ILE A 202 -16.75 16.04 8.82
C ILE A 202 -16.47 15.70 10.28
N PHE A 203 -17.50 15.27 11.02
CA PHE A 203 -17.39 15.00 12.44
C PHE A 203 -17.62 13.53 12.78
N PHE A 204 -16.89 13.06 13.77
CA PHE A 204 -16.97 11.71 14.32
C PHE A 204 -17.18 11.75 15.83
N ASP A 205 -18.05 10.89 16.33
CA ASP A 205 -18.17 10.65 17.76
C ASP A 205 -17.17 9.55 18.15
N VAL A 206 -16.19 9.94 18.96
CA VAL A 206 -15.10 9.06 19.37
C VAL A 206 -14.93 9.16 20.88
N ASP A 207 -15.13 8.07 21.59
CA ASP A 207 -14.96 7.97 23.05
C ASP A 207 -15.73 9.08 23.82
N GLY A 208 -16.97 9.36 23.37
CA GLY A 208 -17.85 10.36 23.98
C GLY A 208 -17.53 11.82 23.63
N ASN A 209 -16.59 12.06 22.72
CA ASN A 209 -16.25 13.39 22.22
C ASN A 209 -16.58 13.48 20.72
N THR A 210 -16.95 14.66 20.26
CA THR A 210 -17.13 14.94 18.82
C THR A 210 -15.89 15.64 18.29
N PHE A 211 -15.19 15.00 17.35
CA PHE A 211 -13.97 15.48 16.69
C PHE A 211 -14.21 15.69 15.21
N ASN A 212 -13.56 16.68 14.59
CA ASN A 212 -13.48 16.75 13.15
C ASN A 212 -12.55 15.64 12.61
N ALA A 213 -12.46 15.47 11.27
CA ALA A 213 -11.65 14.41 10.68
C ALA A 213 -10.18 14.47 11.15
N TRP A 214 -9.59 15.65 11.21
CA TRP A 214 -8.19 15.85 11.58
C TRP A 214 -7.92 15.54 13.05
N GLN A 215 -8.79 15.98 13.94
CA GLN A 215 -8.73 15.64 15.37
C GLN A 215 -8.92 14.14 15.61
N THR A 216 -9.75 13.49 14.79
CA THR A 216 -9.97 12.04 14.84
C THR A 216 -8.69 11.26 14.45
N VAL A 217 -7.96 11.74 13.43
CA VAL A 217 -6.63 11.19 13.08
C VAL A 217 -5.70 11.27 14.27
N GLU A 218 -5.57 12.44 14.89
CA GLU A 218 -4.68 12.63 16.04
C GLU A 218 -5.05 11.72 17.19
N PHE A 219 -6.34 11.64 17.52
CA PHE A 219 -6.82 10.74 18.59
C PHE A 219 -6.33 9.31 18.40
N TYR A 220 -6.56 8.70 17.23
CA TYR A 220 -6.16 7.33 16.99
C TYR A 220 -4.65 7.15 16.87
N CYS A 221 -3.92 8.13 16.33
CA CYS A 221 -2.45 8.14 16.35
C CYS A 221 -1.91 8.14 17.78
N ASP A 222 -2.50 8.92 18.69
CA ASP A 222 -2.11 8.96 20.10
C ASP A 222 -2.44 7.65 20.82
N GLN A 223 -3.55 6.98 20.49
CA GLN A 223 -3.86 5.66 21.02
C GLN A 223 -2.79 4.60 20.61
N ILE A 224 -2.28 4.66 19.38
CA ILE A 224 -1.21 3.77 18.92
C ILE A 224 0.08 4.05 19.69
N THR A 225 0.41 5.32 19.86
CA THR A 225 1.59 5.74 20.66
C THR A 225 1.48 5.25 22.11
N ALA A 226 0.30 5.37 22.73
CA ALA A 226 0.04 4.91 24.08
C ALA A 226 0.18 3.38 24.25
N LEU A 227 0.00 2.61 23.17
CA LEU A 227 0.23 1.16 23.13
C LEU A 227 1.74 0.78 23.04
N GLY A 228 2.64 1.77 22.97
CA GLY A 228 4.09 1.56 23.03
C GLY A 228 4.79 1.47 21.67
N TYR A 229 4.09 1.74 20.57
CA TYR A 229 4.73 1.88 19.26
C TYR A 229 5.57 3.15 19.19
N ARG A 230 6.71 3.06 18.53
CA ARG A 230 7.64 4.16 18.31
C ARG A 230 8.52 3.88 17.11
N LEU A 231 9.25 4.89 16.63
CA LEU A 231 10.24 4.68 15.57
C LEU A 231 11.36 3.72 16.04
N GLU A 232 11.78 2.84 15.14
CA GLU A 232 13.05 2.17 15.28
C GLU A 232 14.19 3.18 15.13
N SER A 233 15.24 3.01 15.91
CA SER A 233 16.42 3.87 15.81
C SER A 233 17.18 3.67 14.49
N ASP A 234 17.15 2.45 13.97
CA ASP A 234 17.66 2.10 12.65
C ASP A 234 16.49 1.85 11.68
N TYR A 235 16.42 2.67 10.64
CA TYR A 235 15.43 2.53 9.58
C TYR A 235 15.39 1.12 8.97
N ALA A 236 16.58 0.52 8.75
CA ALA A 236 16.72 -0.78 8.12
C ALA A 236 16.15 -1.93 8.96
N ALA A 237 16.09 -1.77 10.28
CA ALA A 237 15.56 -2.81 11.17
C ALA A 237 14.11 -3.20 10.87
N ASN A 238 13.31 -2.25 10.33
CA ASN A 238 11.93 -2.52 9.92
C ASN A 238 11.82 -3.52 8.76
N PHE A 239 12.88 -3.68 7.98
CA PHE A 239 12.92 -4.44 6.74
C PHE A 239 14.00 -5.54 6.75
N ALA A 240 14.55 -5.83 7.93
CA ALA A 240 15.53 -6.88 8.13
C ALA A 240 14.96 -8.29 7.82
N VAL A 241 15.85 -9.27 7.63
CA VAL A 241 15.44 -10.67 7.38
C VAL A 241 14.55 -11.22 8.50
N TYR A 242 14.81 -10.83 9.75
CA TYR A 242 13.96 -11.19 10.90
C TYR A 242 13.46 -9.91 11.57
N ASN A 243 12.45 -9.29 10.94
CA ASN A 243 11.91 -7.99 11.37
C ASN A 243 10.68 -8.07 12.29
N GLU A 244 10.30 -9.26 12.73
CA GLU A 244 9.18 -9.48 13.66
C GLU A 244 9.41 -8.89 15.07
N GLY A 245 10.63 -8.49 15.38
CA GLY A 245 10.96 -7.79 16.62
C GLY A 245 10.76 -6.27 16.60
N SER A 246 10.51 -5.67 15.42
CA SER A 246 10.38 -4.22 15.27
C SER A 246 9.31 -3.64 16.20
N VAL A 247 9.66 -2.53 16.86
CA VAL A 247 8.74 -1.73 17.68
C VAL A 247 7.97 -0.70 16.88
N GLU A 248 8.30 -0.57 15.60
CA GLU A 248 7.69 0.34 14.65
C GLU A 248 6.62 -0.36 13.79
N ASN A 249 6.84 -1.63 13.40
CA ASN A 249 5.91 -2.39 12.57
C ASN A 249 4.62 -2.69 13.33
N ILE A 250 3.49 -2.21 12.81
CA ILE A 250 2.16 -2.38 13.43
C ILE A 250 1.47 -3.61 12.87
N PHE A 251 1.55 -3.82 11.56
CA PHE A 251 0.93 -4.95 10.88
C PHE A 251 1.80 -5.43 9.72
N THR A 252 2.06 -6.72 9.69
CA THR A 252 2.88 -7.35 8.66
C THR A 252 2.17 -8.56 8.07
N ILE A 253 2.59 -8.97 6.89
CA ILE A 253 2.29 -10.32 6.39
C ILE A 253 3.38 -11.23 6.91
N PRO A 254 3.06 -12.21 7.77
CA PRO A 254 4.02 -13.18 8.26
C PRO A 254 4.68 -13.94 7.13
N MET A 255 6.01 -13.99 7.14
CA MET A 255 6.80 -14.72 6.18
C MET A 255 7.62 -15.78 6.90
N ASN A 256 7.62 -16.97 6.35
CA ASN A 256 8.49 -18.07 6.78
C ASN A 256 8.60 -19.04 5.61
N LYS A 257 9.78 -19.14 5.03
CA LYS A 257 10.02 -19.90 3.79
C LYS A 257 9.72 -21.40 3.89
N THR A 258 9.55 -21.94 5.08
CA THR A 258 9.25 -23.36 5.31
C THR A 258 7.81 -23.62 5.77
N LEU A 259 7.18 -22.67 6.46
CA LEU A 259 5.85 -22.83 7.05
C LEU A 259 4.74 -22.18 6.23
N TYR A 260 5.05 -21.08 5.52
CA TYR A 260 4.06 -20.31 4.77
C TYR A 260 4.36 -20.35 3.27
N THR A 261 3.34 -20.12 2.47
CA THR A 261 3.45 -20.02 1.02
C THR A 261 3.39 -18.57 0.52
N ASN A 262 3.30 -17.60 1.44
CA ASN A 262 3.34 -16.19 1.09
C ASN A 262 4.63 -15.85 0.35
N GLN A 263 4.54 -15.04 -0.69
CA GLN A 263 5.66 -14.66 -1.52
C GLN A 263 5.86 -13.15 -1.48
N MET A 264 7.10 -12.73 -1.70
CA MET A 264 7.45 -11.35 -2.00
C MET A 264 8.14 -11.29 -3.36
N GLN A 265 7.41 -10.84 -4.38
CA GLN A 265 7.91 -10.82 -5.76
C GLN A 265 8.68 -9.54 -6.12
N TYR A 266 8.59 -8.48 -5.32
CA TYR A 266 9.03 -7.14 -5.71
C TYR A 266 10.54 -7.05 -5.91
N LEU A 267 11.33 -7.59 -4.99
CA LEU A 267 12.78 -7.63 -5.10
C LEU A 267 13.25 -8.52 -6.26
N PHE A 268 12.63 -9.68 -6.41
CA PHE A 268 12.85 -10.59 -7.52
C PHE A 268 12.57 -9.91 -8.86
N ARG A 269 11.45 -9.23 -8.98
CA ARG A 269 11.01 -8.53 -10.21
C ARG A 269 11.90 -7.34 -10.57
N SER A 270 12.50 -6.66 -9.60
CA SER A 270 13.26 -5.43 -9.82
C SER A 270 14.72 -5.67 -10.22
N ARG A 271 15.40 -6.68 -9.66
CA ARG A 271 16.84 -6.89 -9.85
C ARG A 271 17.18 -7.41 -11.24
N HIS A 272 18.31 -6.93 -11.79
CA HIS A 272 18.93 -7.51 -12.98
C HIS A 272 19.33 -8.97 -12.75
N TYR A 273 19.31 -9.81 -13.77
CA TYR A 273 19.62 -11.24 -13.70
C TYR A 273 20.99 -11.52 -13.06
N ASN A 274 22.04 -10.82 -13.52
CA ASN A 274 23.39 -11.01 -13.01
C ASN A 274 23.56 -10.50 -11.58
N HIS A 275 22.83 -9.41 -11.19
CA HIS A 275 22.79 -8.94 -9.82
C HIS A 275 22.19 -10.00 -8.90
N ALA A 276 21.01 -10.50 -9.22
CA ALA A 276 20.35 -11.54 -8.44
C ALA A 276 21.20 -12.81 -8.33
N LYS A 277 21.80 -13.27 -9.44
CA LYS A 277 22.71 -14.44 -9.47
C LYS A 277 23.93 -14.26 -8.56
N ALA A 278 24.50 -13.05 -8.50
CA ALA A 278 25.62 -12.74 -7.61
C ALA A 278 25.23 -12.78 -6.12
N LEU A 279 23.93 -12.64 -5.80
CA LEU A 279 23.36 -12.80 -4.48
C LEU A 279 22.88 -14.23 -4.18
N GLY A 280 23.08 -15.19 -5.10
CA GLY A 280 22.55 -16.55 -4.97
C GLY A 280 21.04 -16.68 -5.23
N LEU A 281 20.42 -15.67 -5.84
CA LEU A 281 18.99 -15.56 -6.11
C LEU A 281 18.71 -15.46 -7.61
N SER A 282 17.45 -15.36 -7.98
CA SER A 282 17.01 -15.02 -9.34
C SER A 282 16.43 -13.60 -9.40
N GLY A 283 16.32 -13.04 -10.61
CA GLY A 283 15.74 -11.74 -10.86
C GLY A 283 15.13 -11.66 -12.25
N GLU A 284 14.27 -10.69 -12.48
CA GLU A 284 13.54 -10.51 -13.75
C GLU A 284 13.80 -9.16 -14.44
N ASN A 285 14.65 -8.34 -13.88
CA ASN A 285 15.06 -7.06 -14.48
C ASN A 285 13.90 -6.12 -14.89
N GLY A 286 12.87 -6.03 -14.08
CA GLY A 286 11.65 -5.26 -14.41
C GLY A 286 11.66 -3.84 -13.84
N SER A 287 11.02 -3.67 -12.67
CA SER A 287 10.68 -2.39 -12.08
C SER A 287 11.86 -1.48 -11.73
N SER A 288 11.63 -0.18 -11.83
CA SER A 288 12.58 0.88 -11.51
C SER A 288 11.87 2.05 -10.83
N ALA A 289 12.64 2.92 -10.15
CA ALA A 289 12.18 4.24 -9.76
C ALA A 289 11.83 5.09 -10.99
N THR A 290 10.91 6.03 -10.83
CA THR A 290 10.66 7.09 -11.81
C THR A 290 11.70 8.21 -11.69
N ILE A 291 11.74 9.13 -12.65
CA ILE A 291 12.54 10.36 -12.56
C ILE A 291 12.06 11.23 -11.40
N GLU A 292 10.73 11.30 -11.17
CA GLU A 292 10.12 12.05 -10.08
C GLU A 292 10.56 11.54 -8.71
N ALA A 293 10.63 10.22 -8.54
CA ALA A 293 11.15 9.62 -7.31
C ALA A 293 12.62 10.00 -7.07
N LEU A 294 13.48 9.93 -8.11
CA LEU A 294 14.89 10.36 -8.02
C LEU A 294 15.00 11.83 -7.61
N GLN A 295 14.18 12.70 -8.21
CA GLN A 295 14.14 14.13 -7.89
C GLN A 295 13.71 14.37 -6.44
N THR A 296 12.66 13.68 -5.97
CA THR A 296 12.19 13.80 -4.57
C THR A 296 13.27 13.38 -3.58
N PHE A 297 14.02 12.31 -3.88
CA PHE A 297 15.16 11.86 -3.07
C PHE A 297 16.41 12.74 -3.20
N GLY A 298 16.42 13.68 -4.14
CA GLY A 298 17.59 14.54 -4.42
C GLY A 298 18.81 13.75 -4.92
N TYR A 299 18.58 12.64 -5.63
CA TYR A 299 19.65 11.77 -6.12
C TYR A 299 20.73 12.53 -6.89
N GLU A 300 22.01 12.28 -6.58
CA GLU A 300 23.19 12.98 -7.12
C GLU A 300 23.24 14.49 -6.85
N THR A 301 22.54 14.97 -5.81
CA THR A 301 22.66 16.35 -5.32
C THR A 301 23.31 16.38 -3.94
N ASN A 302 23.70 17.58 -3.49
CA ASN A 302 24.21 17.78 -2.13
C ASN A 302 23.11 17.61 -1.05
N GLU A 303 21.85 17.51 -1.45
CA GLU A 303 20.68 17.36 -0.58
C GLU A 303 20.05 15.97 -0.69
N GLN A 304 20.79 14.98 -1.19
CA GLN A 304 20.29 13.61 -1.30
C GLN A 304 19.83 13.09 0.06
N ASP A 305 18.58 12.62 0.11
CA ASP A 305 18.03 12.04 1.34
C ASP A 305 18.73 10.71 1.66
N PRO A 306 19.15 10.49 2.92
CA PRO A 306 19.85 9.27 3.34
C PRO A 306 19.07 7.98 3.06
N ARG A 307 17.74 8.04 2.99
CA ARG A 307 16.90 6.87 2.69
C ARG A 307 17.04 6.38 1.25
N PHE A 308 17.63 7.16 0.34
CA PHE A 308 17.90 6.70 -1.02
C PHE A 308 18.70 5.38 -1.02
N ASP A 309 19.75 5.32 -0.23
CA ASP A 309 20.64 4.15 -0.16
C ASP A 309 19.99 2.92 0.50
N TYR A 310 18.91 3.12 1.26
CA TYR A 310 18.08 2.03 1.79
C TYR A 310 17.02 1.54 0.78
N CYS A 311 16.51 2.43 -0.04
CA CYS A 311 15.38 2.16 -0.93
C CYS A 311 15.78 1.69 -2.32
N TYR A 312 17.00 2.06 -2.80
CA TYR A 312 17.40 1.86 -4.19
C TYR A 312 18.80 1.32 -4.36
N TYR A 313 18.99 0.48 -5.39
CA TYR A 313 20.27 0.19 -6.01
C TYR A 313 20.46 1.14 -7.18
N ALA A 314 21.61 1.84 -7.23
CA ALA A 314 22.01 2.79 -8.25
C ALA A 314 23.52 2.70 -8.49
N GLY A 315 24.00 3.04 -9.69
CA GLY A 315 25.41 2.97 -10.01
C GLY A 315 25.99 1.56 -10.02
N THR A 316 27.25 1.41 -9.66
CA THR A 316 27.95 0.12 -9.66
C THR A 316 27.36 -0.85 -8.66
N VAL A 317 27.14 -2.07 -9.09
CA VAL A 317 26.50 -3.13 -8.29
C VAL A 317 27.55 -4.06 -7.70
N TYR A 318 27.37 -4.46 -6.45
CA TYR A 318 28.28 -5.32 -5.71
C TYR A 318 27.56 -6.60 -5.21
N ASP A 319 28.30 -7.70 -5.12
CA ASP A 319 27.87 -8.92 -4.44
C ASP A 319 27.97 -8.76 -2.90
N LEU A 320 27.53 -9.77 -2.14
CA LEU A 320 27.59 -9.77 -0.67
C LEU A 320 29.02 -9.74 -0.10
N LYS A 321 30.05 -9.98 -0.92
CA LYS A 321 31.47 -9.95 -0.55
C LYS A 321 32.15 -8.64 -0.95
N GLY A 322 31.41 -7.70 -1.56
CA GLY A 322 31.93 -6.45 -2.04
C GLY A 322 32.62 -6.51 -3.39
N ASN A 323 32.50 -7.60 -4.16
CA ASN A 323 33.04 -7.69 -5.51
C ASN A 323 32.06 -7.05 -6.49
N VAL A 324 32.61 -6.37 -7.52
CA VAL A 324 31.80 -5.79 -8.60
C VAL A 324 31.10 -6.90 -9.38
N VAL A 325 29.78 -6.80 -9.51
CA VAL A 325 28.97 -7.68 -10.34
C VAL A 325 29.23 -7.37 -11.82
N LYS A 326 29.38 -8.40 -12.64
CA LYS A 326 29.67 -8.25 -14.06
C LYS A 326 28.50 -8.72 -14.93
N LEU A 327 28.34 -8.09 -16.08
CA LEU A 327 27.52 -8.54 -17.19
C LEU A 327 28.18 -9.72 -17.90
N ASP A 328 27.46 -10.38 -18.81
CA ASP A 328 27.95 -11.57 -19.52
C ASP A 328 29.14 -11.27 -20.45
N ASP A 329 29.30 -10.04 -20.88
CA ASP A 329 30.45 -9.57 -21.66
C ASP A 329 31.68 -9.23 -20.80
N GLY A 330 31.59 -9.38 -19.48
CA GLY A 330 32.64 -9.10 -18.51
C GLY A 330 32.74 -7.66 -18.04
N THR A 331 31.91 -6.74 -18.56
CA THR A 331 31.85 -5.35 -18.10
C THR A 331 31.14 -5.26 -16.74
N ALA A 332 31.37 -4.20 -15.97
CA ALA A 332 30.70 -3.99 -14.71
C ALA A 332 29.20 -3.74 -14.94
N LEU A 333 28.34 -4.34 -14.09
CA LEU A 333 26.94 -3.96 -14.02
C LEU A 333 26.80 -2.64 -13.29
N VAL A 334 26.29 -1.64 -14.02
CA VAL A 334 26.05 -0.28 -13.50
C VAL A 334 24.61 0.07 -13.78
N TYR A 335 23.80 0.29 -12.73
CA TYR A 335 22.47 0.84 -12.92
C TYR A 335 22.54 2.34 -13.24
N GLU A 336 21.77 2.77 -14.22
CA GLU A 336 21.77 4.15 -14.76
C GLU A 336 20.41 4.84 -14.45
N PRO A 337 20.23 5.40 -13.23
CA PRO A 337 18.94 5.85 -12.74
C PRO A 337 18.21 6.84 -13.65
N TRP A 338 18.92 7.85 -14.16
CA TRP A 338 18.35 8.92 -14.98
C TRP A 338 17.93 8.50 -16.39
N LYS A 339 18.35 7.32 -16.86
CA LYS A 339 18.04 6.83 -18.20
C LYS A 339 16.71 6.07 -18.31
N VAL A 340 15.91 6.05 -17.24
CA VAL A 340 14.61 5.35 -17.24
C VAL A 340 13.59 6.09 -18.09
N LYS A 341 12.84 5.33 -18.91
CA LYS A 341 11.65 5.75 -19.65
C LYS A 341 10.72 4.54 -19.84
N LEU A 342 9.49 4.77 -20.29
CA LEU A 342 8.47 3.73 -20.36
C LEU A 342 8.79 2.61 -21.37
N ASP A 343 9.43 2.95 -22.51
CA ASP A 343 9.89 1.98 -23.50
C ASP A 343 11.40 2.14 -23.73
N LEU A 344 12.12 1.08 -23.44
CA LEU A 344 13.58 0.98 -23.55
C LEU A 344 14.02 0.02 -24.67
N SER A 345 13.08 -0.49 -25.49
CA SER A 345 13.33 -1.61 -26.43
C SER A 345 14.49 -1.37 -27.39
N ASP A 346 14.71 -0.12 -27.82
CA ASP A 346 15.77 0.23 -28.77
C ASP A 346 16.99 0.91 -28.11
N GLU A 347 17.08 0.91 -26.78
CA GLU A 347 18.13 1.60 -26.07
C GLU A 347 19.30 0.67 -25.71
N PRO A 348 20.57 1.12 -25.89
CA PRO A 348 21.72 0.31 -25.53
C PRO A 348 21.82 0.01 -24.03
N TYR A 349 21.12 0.78 -23.21
CA TYR A 349 21.04 0.67 -21.76
C TYR A 349 19.72 0.03 -21.28
N GLU A 350 18.98 -0.65 -22.15
CA GLU A 350 17.67 -1.26 -21.82
C GLU A 350 17.69 -2.11 -20.54
N LYS A 351 18.80 -2.87 -20.34
CA LYS A 351 18.95 -3.77 -19.19
C LYS A 351 19.45 -3.08 -17.93
N THR A 352 20.12 -1.95 -18.05
CA THR A 352 20.77 -1.22 -16.93
C THR A 352 20.00 0.02 -16.49
N ALA A 353 19.10 0.55 -17.31
CA ALA A 353 18.33 1.75 -17.04
C ALA A 353 17.50 1.65 -15.74
N GLY A 354 17.52 2.74 -14.96
CA GLY A 354 16.70 2.95 -13.79
C GLY A 354 17.30 2.43 -12.47
N ALA A 355 17.02 3.12 -11.36
CA ALA A 355 17.33 2.64 -10.02
C ALA A 355 16.41 1.48 -9.64
N ARG A 356 16.92 0.49 -8.92
CA ARG A 356 16.21 -0.76 -8.61
C ARG A 356 15.80 -0.82 -7.13
N MET A 357 14.72 -1.52 -6.84
CA MET A 357 14.25 -1.70 -5.47
C MET A 357 15.28 -2.41 -4.60
N LYS A 358 15.56 -1.82 -3.45
CA LYS A 358 16.45 -2.38 -2.42
C LYS A 358 15.73 -2.61 -1.09
N LYS A 359 14.96 -1.68 -0.63
CA LYS A 359 14.16 -1.55 0.61
C LYS A 359 14.38 -2.65 1.68
N TYR A 360 14.23 -3.92 1.34
CA TYR A 360 14.36 -5.05 2.26
C TYR A 360 15.77 -5.63 2.24
N GLU A 361 16.26 -6.02 3.41
CA GLU A 361 17.49 -6.79 3.54
C GLU A 361 17.42 -8.07 2.71
N ILE A 362 18.53 -8.49 2.13
CA ILE A 362 18.59 -9.70 1.31
C ILE A 362 18.63 -10.93 2.20
N ASP A 363 17.62 -11.79 2.10
CA ASP A 363 17.71 -13.17 2.58
C ASP A 363 18.47 -14.02 1.54
N ASP A 364 19.76 -14.21 1.75
CA ASP A 364 20.64 -15.02 0.88
C ASP A 364 20.30 -16.52 0.89
N LYS A 365 19.37 -16.90 1.77
CA LYS A 365 18.83 -18.26 1.90
C LYS A 365 17.38 -18.36 1.45
N ALA A 366 16.85 -17.32 0.84
CA ALA A 366 15.49 -17.31 0.32
C ALA A 366 15.29 -18.45 -0.69
N MET A 367 14.11 -19.07 -0.64
CA MET A 367 13.74 -20.17 -1.53
C MET A 367 12.89 -19.64 -2.70
N LYS A 368 12.61 -20.52 -3.67
CA LYS A 368 11.74 -20.20 -4.83
C LYS A 368 12.19 -18.93 -5.54
N ASP A 369 13.44 -18.91 -5.99
CA ASP A 369 14.05 -17.79 -6.74
C ASP A 369 14.16 -16.48 -5.95
N GLY A 370 14.10 -16.55 -4.61
CA GLY A 370 14.13 -15.38 -3.74
C GLY A 370 12.76 -14.83 -3.36
N LYS A 371 11.68 -15.52 -3.71
CA LYS A 371 10.29 -15.10 -3.39
C LYS A 371 9.83 -15.57 -2.02
N LEU A 372 10.35 -16.69 -1.51
CA LEU A 372 10.09 -17.21 -0.17
C LEU A 372 11.26 -16.85 0.74
N MET A 373 11.07 -15.85 1.56
CA MET A 373 12.07 -15.25 2.44
C MET A 373 11.55 -15.17 3.87
N GLU A 374 12.40 -14.76 4.81
CA GLU A 374 12.03 -14.62 6.23
C GLU A 374 11.63 -13.20 6.61
N ASN A 375 11.84 -12.20 5.75
CA ASN A 375 11.41 -10.83 6.04
C ASN A 375 9.88 -10.74 5.97
N ASP A 376 9.23 -10.38 7.07
CA ASP A 376 7.81 -10.05 7.05
C ASP A 376 7.54 -8.83 6.16
N ILE A 377 6.49 -8.90 5.35
CA ILE A 377 6.11 -7.79 4.48
C ILE A 377 5.37 -6.74 5.32
N VAL A 378 5.94 -5.55 5.40
CA VAL A 378 5.40 -4.45 6.19
C VAL A 378 4.19 -3.84 5.48
N LEU A 379 3.03 -3.83 6.17
CA LEU A 379 1.80 -3.19 5.71
C LEU A 379 1.60 -1.84 6.40
N PHE A 380 1.69 -1.81 7.73
CA PHE A 380 1.47 -0.61 8.56
C PHE A 380 2.62 -0.44 9.54
N ARG A 381 3.13 0.78 9.69
CA ARG A 381 4.22 1.09 10.63
C ARG A 381 4.09 2.49 11.24
N TYR A 382 4.75 2.71 12.36
CA TYR A 382 4.59 3.89 13.20
C TYR A 382 5.08 5.20 12.54
N ALA A 383 6.04 5.15 11.60
CA ALA A 383 6.43 6.35 10.86
C ALA A 383 5.23 6.94 10.07
N ASP A 384 4.36 6.08 9.49
CA ASP A 384 3.13 6.55 8.85
C ASP A 384 2.17 7.18 9.87
N VAL A 385 2.10 6.66 11.11
CA VAL A 385 1.30 7.25 12.19
C VAL A 385 1.75 8.70 12.49
N LEU A 386 3.05 8.93 12.59
CA LEU A 386 3.60 10.28 12.78
C LEU A 386 3.30 11.20 11.61
N LEU A 387 3.48 10.73 10.38
CA LEU A 387 3.20 11.52 9.18
C LEU A 387 1.70 11.81 9.01
N MET A 388 0.82 10.86 9.35
CA MET A 388 -0.63 11.10 9.40
C MET A 388 -0.99 12.18 10.41
N LYS A 389 -0.40 12.11 11.62
CA LYS A 389 -0.64 13.10 12.68
C LYS A 389 -0.13 14.49 12.29
N SER A 390 1.08 14.58 11.72
CA SER A 390 1.63 15.82 11.19
C SER A 390 0.71 16.43 10.12
N GLU A 391 0.27 15.63 9.14
CA GLU A 391 -0.63 16.07 8.07
C GLU A 391 -1.96 16.56 8.61
N ALA A 392 -2.56 15.83 9.55
CA ALA A 392 -3.82 16.22 10.17
C ALA A 392 -3.72 17.57 10.90
N LYS A 393 -2.64 17.80 11.65
CA LYS A 393 -2.38 19.10 12.30
C LYS A 393 -2.28 20.23 11.27
N VAL A 394 -1.54 20.04 10.18
CA VAL A 394 -1.37 21.06 9.13
C VAL A 394 -2.70 21.35 8.43
N ARG A 395 -3.49 20.33 8.09
CA ARG A 395 -4.83 20.49 7.48
C ARG A 395 -5.79 21.20 8.42
N ASP A 396 -5.66 21.00 9.73
CA ASP A 396 -6.45 21.71 10.77
C ASP A 396 -5.92 23.13 11.09
N GLY A 397 -4.86 23.59 10.41
CA GLY A 397 -4.26 24.90 10.58
C GLY A 397 -3.31 25.01 11.79
N ARG A 398 -2.80 23.88 12.28
CA ARG A 398 -1.85 23.78 13.40
C ARG A 398 -0.47 23.34 12.95
N ASN A 399 0.53 23.46 13.82
CA ASN A 399 1.91 23.07 13.53
C ASN A 399 2.10 21.55 13.64
N GLY A 400 2.64 20.94 12.59
CA GLY A 400 2.98 19.50 12.52
C GLY A 400 4.49 19.22 12.47
N ASP A 401 5.35 20.22 12.75
CA ASP A 401 6.80 20.10 12.60
C ASP A 401 7.40 19.00 13.49
N GLU A 402 6.86 18.82 14.68
CA GLU A 402 7.36 17.86 15.66
C GLU A 402 7.35 16.42 15.10
N GLU A 403 6.19 15.97 14.62
CA GLU A 403 6.01 14.62 14.10
C GLU A 403 6.80 14.40 12.80
N LEU A 404 6.78 15.38 11.90
CA LEU A 404 7.55 15.35 10.67
C LEU A 404 9.04 15.20 10.97
N ASN A 405 9.57 16.00 11.89
CA ASN A 405 10.99 16.05 12.17
C ASN A 405 11.49 14.86 13.02
N GLN A 406 10.62 14.19 13.76
CA GLN A 406 10.96 12.90 14.36
C GLN A 406 11.32 11.85 13.29
N VAL A 407 10.54 11.79 12.20
CA VAL A 407 10.81 10.88 11.08
C VAL A 407 12.12 11.24 10.37
N ARG A 408 12.36 12.53 10.12
CA ARG A 408 13.54 13.03 9.41
C ARG A 408 14.82 12.85 10.20
N THR A 409 14.82 13.27 11.45
CA THR A 409 16.01 13.20 12.31
C THR A 409 16.46 11.77 12.60
N ARG A 410 15.52 10.80 12.62
CA ARG A 410 15.83 9.37 12.77
C ARG A 410 16.83 8.88 11.72
N VAL A 411 16.78 9.39 10.49
CA VAL A 411 17.69 9.02 9.39
C VAL A 411 18.79 10.05 9.16
N GLY A 412 18.93 11.05 10.03
CA GLY A 412 19.94 12.11 9.89
C GLY A 412 19.61 13.15 8.80
N ALA A 413 18.37 13.19 8.31
CA ALA A 413 17.94 14.20 7.37
C ALA A 413 17.69 15.55 8.11
N PRO A 414 17.97 16.71 7.47
CA PRO A 414 17.73 18.00 8.09
C PRO A 414 16.25 18.27 8.35
N GLU A 415 15.95 19.00 9.40
CA GLU A 415 14.57 19.39 9.74
C GLU A 415 13.92 20.22 8.63
N ARG A 416 12.60 20.10 8.52
CA ARG A 416 11.76 20.88 7.59
C ARG A 416 10.50 21.38 8.30
N THR A 417 9.94 22.49 7.80
CA THR A 417 8.60 22.93 8.19
C THR A 417 7.55 22.00 7.61
N ALA A 418 6.58 21.62 8.40
CA ALA A 418 5.45 20.80 7.96
C ALA A 418 4.47 21.66 7.14
N THR A 419 4.64 21.62 5.83
CA THR A 419 3.67 22.09 4.83
C THR A 419 3.10 20.89 4.10
N LEU A 420 1.96 21.03 3.43
CA LEU A 420 1.38 19.90 2.67
C LEU A 420 2.35 19.40 1.59
N ASP A 421 3.06 20.29 0.89
CA ASP A 421 4.05 19.89 -0.12
C ASP A 421 5.22 19.12 0.49
N ASN A 422 5.76 19.58 1.62
CA ASN A 422 6.84 18.90 2.32
C ASN A 422 6.38 17.54 2.88
N LEU A 423 5.14 17.44 3.34
CA LEU A 423 4.55 16.18 3.83
C LEU A 423 4.33 15.19 2.70
N LEU A 424 3.84 15.62 1.54
CA LEU A 424 3.69 14.73 0.37
C LEU A 424 5.05 14.20 -0.10
N ALA A 425 6.09 15.04 -0.09
CA ALA A 425 7.47 14.62 -0.39
C ALA A 425 7.99 13.66 0.69
N GLU A 426 7.81 13.99 1.99
CA GLU A 426 8.28 13.16 3.09
C GLU A 426 7.63 11.77 3.11
N ARG A 427 6.34 11.69 2.78
CA ARG A 427 5.64 10.41 2.65
C ARG A 427 6.25 9.54 1.55
N GLN A 428 6.68 10.11 0.43
CA GLN A 428 7.40 9.36 -0.62
C GLN A 428 8.79 8.92 -0.16
N LEU A 429 9.55 9.79 0.52
CA LEU A 429 10.88 9.48 1.05
C LEU A 429 10.83 8.34 2.08
N GLU A 430 9.85 8.38 2.96
CA GLU A 430 9.72 7.43 4.06
C GLU A 430 9.07 6.12 3.61
N LEU A 431 7.97 6.19 2.85
CA LEU A 431 7.12 5.05 2.52
C LEU A 431 7.38 4.48 1.11
N ALA A 432 8.48 4.86 0.44
CA ALA A 432 8.85 4.33 -0.87
C ALA A 432 8.77 2.79 -0.90
N TRP A 433 8.17 2.22 -1.95
CA TRP A 433 7.94 0.79 -2.15
C TRP A 433 7.00 0.10 -1.13
N GLU A 434 6.21 0.86 -0.35
CA GLU A 434 5.24 0.29 0.59
C GLU A 434 3.78 0.33 0.08
N GLY A 435 3.56 0.81 -1.16
CA GLY A 435 2.25 0.78 -1.81
C GLY A 435 1.24 1.84 -1.30
N TRP A 436 1.73 2.97 -0.79
CA TRP A 436 0.88 4.06 -0.28
C TRP A 436 0.78 5.26 -1.22
N ARG A 437 1.64 5.36 -2.22
CA ARG A 437 1.79 6.58 -3.03
C ARG A 437 0.52 6.99 -3.76
N ARG A 438 -0.25 6.04 -4.32
CA ARG A 438 -1.51 6.33 -5.01
C ARG A 438 -2.49 7.05 -4.07
N GLN A 439 -2.71 6.51 -2.88
CA GLN A 439 -3.62 7.08 -1.89
C GLN A 439 -3.18 8.49 -1.49
N ASP A 440 -1.87 8.71 -1.29
CA ASP A 440 -1.33 10.02 -0.98
C ASP A 440 -1.54 11.01 -2.12
N LEU A 441 -1.22 10.65 -3.35
CA LEU A 441 -1.41 11.53 -4.52
C LEU A 441 -2.88 11.91 -4.72
N ILE A 442 -3.83 10.99 -4.50
CA ILE A 442 -5.26 11.27 -4.58
C ILE A 442 -5.65 12.30 -3.51
N ARG A 443 -5.29 12.07 -2.24
CA ARG A 443 -5.63 12.96 -1.13
C ARG A 443 -5.03 14.36 -1.26
N PHE A 444 -3.87 14.49 -1.91
CA PHE A 444 -3.22 15.77 -2.19
C PHE A 444 -3.63 16.38 -3.55
N GLY A 445 -4.59 15.78 -4.28
CA GLY A 445 -5.03 16.27 -5.59
C GLY A 445 -3.97 16.23 -6.68
N GLN A 446 -2.99 15.31 -6.56
CA GLN A 446 -1.84 15.22 -7.46
C GLN A 446 -1.84 13.96 -8.36
N PHE A 447 -2.81 13.06 -8.20
CA PHE A 447 -2.80 11.77 -8.88
C PHE A 447 -2.98 11.90 -10.39
N THR A 448 -3.81 12.82 -10.85
CA THR A 448 -4.15 13.01 -12.27
C THR A 448 -3.21 13.97 -13.01
N ARG A 449 -2.20 14.56 -12.33
CA ARG A 449 -1.27 15.50 -12.97
C ARG A 449 -0.39 14.83 -14.02
N SER A 450 0.11 15.62 -14.97
CA SER A 450 1.20 15.21 -15.84
C SER A 450 2.56 15.29 -15.13
N TYR A 451 3.51 14.44 -15.54
CA TYR A 451 4.91 14.51 -15.15
C TYR A 451 5.81 13.96 -16.29
N ASN A 452 7.13 13.89 -16.12
CA ASN A 452 8.08 13.69 -17.22
C ASN A 452 7.73 12.57 -18.21
N SER A 453 7.37 11.39 -17.69
CA SER A 453 7.07 10.22 -18.54
C SER A 453 5.59 9.98 -18.74
N ARG A 454 4.73 10.80 -18.13
CA ARG A 454 3.28 10.61 -18.13
C ARG A 454 2.55 11.90 -18.50
N PRO A 455 1.97 11.99 -19.68
CA PRO A 455 1.02 13.05 -20.02
C PRO A 455 -0.30 12.83 -19.25
N GLN A 456 -0.98 13.92 -18.91
CA GLN A 456 -2.36 13.85 -18.43
C GLN A 456 -3.28 13.34 -19.57
N LEU A 457 -4.20 12.45 -19.22
CA LEU A 457 -5.22 11.99 -20.20
C LEU A 457 -6.27 13.08 -20.45
N PRO A 458 -6.93 13.08 -21.63
CA PRO A 458 -8.11 13.90 -21.85
C PRO A 458 -9.17 13.63 -20.76
N ASN A 459 -9.73 14.69 -20.21
CA ASN A 459 -10.75 14.68 -19.13
C ASN A 459 -10.29 14.09 -17.80
N GLU A 460 -9.02 13.79 -17.60
CA GLU A 460 -8.50 13.24 -16.34
C GLU A 460 -8.54 14.26 -15.19
N GLU A 461 -8.54 15.56 -15.51
CA GLU A 461 -8.73 16.65 -14.56
C GLU A 461 -10.06 16.52 -13.78
N SER A 462 -11.07 15.83 -14.32
CA SER A 462 -12.30 15.52 -13.57
C SER A 462 -12.10 14.56 -12.42
N GLY A 463 -10.94 13.91 -12.30
CA GLY A 463 -10.67 12.94 -11.24
C GLY A 463 -11.23 11.53 -11.50
N TYR A 464 -11.79 11.22 -12.66
CA TYR A 464 -12.43 9.91 -12.89
C TYR A 464 -11.49 8.72 -12.65
N THR A 465 -10.18 8.88 -12.88
CA THR A 465 -9.18 7.83 -12.69
C THR A 465 -8.76 7.58 -11.24
N ILE A 466 -9.25 8.36 -10.27
CA ILE A 466 -8.93 8.12 -8.85
C ILE A 466 -9.53 6.83 -8.30
N VAL A 467 -10.49 6.24 -9.01
CA VAL A 467 -11.00 4.89 -8.78
C VAL A 467 -10.82 4.03 -10.03
N PHE A 468 -10.73 2.72 -9.85
CA PHE A 468 -10.77 1.76 -10.95
C PHE A 468 -12.22 1.47 -11.34
N PRO A 469 -12.50 1.09 -12.60
CA PRO A 469 -13.85 0.76 -13.04
C PRO A 469 -14.38 -0.51 -12.37
N ILE A 470 -15.69 -0.63 -12.26
CA ILE A 470 -16.34 -1.91 -11.98
C ILE A 470 -16.00 -2.85 -13.14
N PRO A 471 -15.40 -4.04 -12.89
CA PRO A 471 -15.02 -4.95 -13.96
C PRO A 471 -16.24 -5.35 -14.81
N GLU A 472 -16.10 -5.29 -16.13
CA GLU A 472 -17.22 -5.50 -17.07
C GLU A 472 -17.92 -6.85 -16.86
N LYS A 473 -17.16 -7.92 -16.60
CA LYS A 473 -17.72 -9.23 -16.32
C LYS A 473 -18.61 -9.26 -15.08
N ILE A 474 -18.27 -8.49 -14.06
CA ILE A 474 -19.08 -8.34 -12.82
C ILE A 474 -20.35 -7.54 -13.13
N ARG A 475 -20.23 -6.47 -13.91
CA ARG A 475 -21.35 -5.62 -14.33
C ARG A 475 -22.34 -6.38 -15.21
N GLN A 476 -21.86 -7.23 -16.12
CA GLN A 476 -22.72 -8.10 -16.93
C GLN A 476 -23.59 -9.08 -16.11
N MET A 477 -23.11 -9.49 -14.95
CA MET A 477 -23.91 -10.30 -14.03
C MET A 477 -24.92 -9.47 -13.20
N ASN A 478 -24.76 -8.14 -13.21
CA ASN A 478 -25.60 -7.19 -12.49
C ASN A 478 -25.93 -5.98 -13.40
N PRO A 479 -26.75 -6.16 -14.43
CA PRO A 479 -26.94 -5.16 -15.50
C PRO A 479 -27.61 -3.86 -15.03
N GLU A 480 -28.20 -3.86 -13.83
CA GLU A 480 -28.76 -2.65 -13.20
C GLU A 480 -27.68 -1.72 -12.59
N TRP A 481 -26.41 -2.18 -12.51
CA TRP A 481 -25.35 -1.35 -11.97
C TRP A 481 -24.81 -0.39 -13.02
N GLU A 482 -24.83 0.89 -12.69
CA GLU A 482 -24.16 1.90 -13.48
C GLU A 482 -22.64 1.82 -13.29
N GLN A 483 -21.90 2.09 -14.36
CA GLN A 483 -20.45 2.19 -14.31
C GLN A 483 -20.04 3.50 -13.64
N HIS A 484 -18.86 3.53 -13.06
CA HIS A 484 -18.29 4.77 -12.53
C HIS A 484 -18.12 5.83 -13.63
N PRO A 485 -18.28 7.12 -13.28
CA PRO A 485 -18.10 8.21 -14.23
C PRO A 485 -16.76 8.13 -14.95
N GLY A 486 -16.77 8.35 -16.26
CA GLY A 486 -15.56 8.34 -17.09
C GLY A 486 -15.18 6.98 -17.71
N TYR A 487 -15.85 5.86 -17.33
CA TYR A 487 -15.60 4.51 -17.85
C TYR A 487 -16.73 3.96 -18.72
#